data_9887421a361fc998107a080de30d875a
#
_entry.id   9887421a361fc998107a080de30d875a
#
_cell.length_a   1.000
_cell.length_b   1.000
_cell.length_c   1.000
_cell.angle_alpha   90.00
_cell.angle_beta   90.00
_cell.angle_gamma   90.00
#
_symmetry.space_group_name_H-M   'P 1'
#
loop_
_entity.id
_entity.type
_entity.pdbx_description
1 polymer ?
#
loop_
_entity_poly.entity_id
_entity_poly.type
_entity_poly.pdbx_seq_one_letter_code
_entity_poly.pdbx_strand_id
1 'polypeptide(L)'
;MDVKIKTALVSVSDKAGVVDFAGKLTEMGVKIISTGGTAKKLGEAGLDITGIESVTGFPEMMNGRVKTLHPKIHGGLLGLRDNAEHIAAMQKQGIEWIDLVCVNLYPFEQTIAKADCTLEEAIENIDIGGPSMIRSAAKNNKFVTAVTNPDQYDRVIEEMQKTNGAVSEKLRSDLARIAFGLTASYDAAIAKYLNGTGAVEYPQKVSIALTKEKTLRYGENPHQSAAFYKLPASGETSISSAALLEGETGISFNNLLDVNAAFELVKEFNEPAAIVVKHLNPCGCAVDEDIIEAYRKAYEGDVISAFGSIIALNKKVDIELARTIMESYSRFGKARGASGFFAEVIIAPKFDEDAIEIIRTLKGWGSRVRLMETGPIDRTKIDAAEFDIRCVIGGLLMQKRDMVGWEPDILKYPTKTRPTEQQLEDLRIAWLTAKHTKSNTIVLVKNRKVLGVGAGQMNRVESGLIAFKQAGDEAKGTAMASDAFFPFPDNVENAARAGVAAIVQPGGSNKDDEVIACADKHGIAMVFTGKRHFKH
;
A
#
# COMPACT_ATOMS: atom_id res chain seq x y z
N MET A 1 -35.36 17.63 5.13
CA MET A 1 -36.57 17.49 4.30
C MET A 1 -36.39 16.26 3.39
N ASP A 2 -37.38 15.37 3.40
CA ASP A 2 -37.35 14.18 2.52
C ASP A 2 -37.84 14.56 1.12
N VAL A 3 -37.24 13.97 0.08
CA VAL A 3 -37.59 14.24 -1.30
C VAL A 3 -38.12 12.97 -1.95
N LYS A 4 -39.37 13.04 -2.43
CA LYS A 4 -39.98 11.95 -3.17
C LYS A 4 -39.37 11.84 -4.55
N ILE A 5 -38.92 10.65 -4.91
CA ILE A 5 -38.32 10.34 -6.21
C ILE A 5 -39.44 10.05 -7.21
N LYS A 6 -39.53 10.86 -8.27
CA LYS A 6 -40.50 10.70 -9.37
C LYS A 6 -39.81 10.41 -10.70
N THR A 7 -38.60 10.96 -10.89
CA THR A 7 -37.82 10.77 -12.11
C THR A 7 -36.38 10.42 -11.76
N ALA A 8 -35.88 9.33 -12.30
CA ALA A 8 -34.49 8.89 -12.18
C ALA A 8 -33.78 8.85 -13.54
N LEU A 9 -32.57 9.41 -13.61
CA LEU A 9 -31.69 9.25 -14.76
C LEU A 9 -30.69 8.14 -14.43
N VAL A 10 -30.71 7.06 -15.21
CA VAL A 10 -29.88 5.87 -15.01
C VAL A 10 -28.97 5.67 -16.23
N SER A 11 -27.67 5.83 -16.02
CA SER A 11 -26.64 5.69 -17.08
C SER A 11 -25.37 5.15 -16.47
N VAL A 12 -25.13 3.84 -16.56
CA VAL A 12 -24.04 3.16 -15.87
C VAL A 12 -23.12 2.42 -16.84
N SER A 13 -21.82 2.48 -16.59
CA SER A 13 -20.79 1.68 -17.25
C SER A 13 -20.80 0.25 -16.69
N ASP A 14 -20.61 0.12 -15.38
CA ASP A 14 -20.84 -1.15 -14.66
C ASP A 14 -22.36 -1.36 -14.48
N LYS A 15 -22.84 -2.45 -15.05
CA LYS A 15 -24.27 -2.81 -15.11
C LYS A 15 -24.68 -3.84 -14.05
N ALA A 16 -23.82 -4.08 -13.04
CA ALA A 16 -24.15 -4.98 -11.93
C ALA A 16 -25.38 -4.47 -11.16
N GLY A 17 -26.37 -5.31 -10.97
CA GLY A 17 -27.58 -5.02 -10.20
C GLY A 17 -28.52 -3.92 -10.76
N VAL A 18 -28.17 -3.26 -11.89
CA VAL A 18 -28.91 -2.08 -12.37
C VAL A 18 -30.34 -2.42 -12.82
N VAL A 19 -30.58 -3.63 -13.32
CA VAL A 19 -31.92 -4.07 -13.78
C VAL A 19 -32.85 -4.20 -12.57
N ASP A 20 -32.41 -4.87 -11.50
CA ASP A 20 -33.17 -5.01 -10.27
C ASP A 20 -33.43 -3.65 -9.60
N PHE A 21 -32.40 -2.80 -9.54
CA PHE A 21 -32.53 -1.43 -9.00
C PHE A 21 -33.56 -0.60 -9.77
N ALA A 22 -33.45 -0.55 -11.10
CA ALA A 22 -34.38 0.19 -11.95
C ALA A 22 -35.80 -0.41 -11.91
N GLY A 23 -35.92 -1.73 -11.82
CA GLY A 23 -37.19 -2.44 -11.65
C GLY A 23 -37.91 -2.02 -10.38
N LYS A 24 -37.22 -2.04 -9.22
CA LYS A 24 -37.76 -1.58 -7.93
C LYS A 24 -38.16 -0.10 -7.96
N LEU A 25 -37.39 0.75 -8.65
CA LEU A 25 -37.79 2.16 -8.85
C LEU A 25 -39.09 2.27 -9.68
N THR A 26 -39.22 1.51 -10.76
CA THR A 26 -40.41 1.51 -11.62
C THR A 26 -41.64 1.00 -10.86
N GLU A 27 -41.51 -0.06 -10.04
CA GLU A 27 -42.59 -0.56 -9.17
C GLU A 27 -43.09 0.50 -8.19
N MET A 28 -42.22 1.43 -7.77
CA MET A 28 -42.61 2.59 -6.94
C MET A 28 -43.14 3.79 -7.76
N GLY A 29 -43.34 3.61 -9.08
CA GLY A 29 -43.86 4.64 -9.96
C GLY A 29 -42.85 5.69 -10.41
N VAL A 30 -41.56 5.39 -10.35
CA VAL A 30 -40.48 6.30 -10.80
C VAL A 30 -40.31 6.18 -12.32
N LYS A 31 -40.36 7.32 -13.03
CA LYS A 31 -40.01 7.41 -14.46
C LYS A 31 -38.52 7.23 -14.63
N ILE A 32 -38.10 6.31 -15.51
CA ILE A 32 -36.69 6.07 -15.79
C ILE A 32 -36.28 6.75 -17.10
N ILE A 33 -35.29 7.64 -17.04
CA ILE A 33 -34.59 8.20 -18.19
C ILE A 33 -33.26 7.46 -18.31
N SER A 34 -32.89 7.00 -19.52
CA SER A 34 -31.64 6.27 -19.70
C SER A 34 -30.98 6.54 -21.04
N THR A 35 -29.72 6.13 -21.19
CA THR A 35 -28.90 6.37 -22.39
C THR A 35 -28.22 5.09 -22.87
N GLY A 36 -27.96 5.01 -24.18
CA GLY A 36 -27.07 4.05 -24.82
C GLY A 36 -27.25 2.60 -24.36
N GLY A 37 -26.13 1.97 -24.00
CA GLY A 37 -26.12 0.54 -23.59
C GLY A 37 -26.88 0.25 -22.28
N THR A 38 -27.08 1.25 -21.39
CA THR A 38 -27.91 1.09 -20.20
C THR A 38 -29.38 1.04 -20.58
N ALA A 39 -29.85 1.97 -21.42
CA ALA A 39 -31.23 1.98 -21.91
C ALA A 39 -31.58 0.68 -22.63
N LYS A 40 -30.68 0.19 -23.50
CA LYS A 40 -30.84 -1.11 -24.19
C LYS A 40 -31.01 -2.25 -23.19
N LYS A 41 -30.12 -2.37 -22.20
CA LYS A 41 -30.20 -3.46 -21.19
C LYS A 41 -31.47 -3.42 -20.35
N LEU A 42 -31.92 -2.23 -19.95
CA LEU A 42 -33.15 -2.06 -19.18
C LEU A 42 -34.41 -2.38 -20.03
N GLY A 43 -34.44 -1.93 -21.30
CA GLY A 43 -35.50 -2.25 -22.23
C GLY A 43 -35.59 -3.73 -22.56
N GLU A 44 -34.46 -4.43 -22.75
CA GLU A 44 -34.39 -5.89 -22.94
C GLU A 44 -34.95 -6.65 -21.73
N ALA A 45 -34.86 -6.07 -20.54
CA ALA A 45 -35.44 -6.58 -19.30
C ALA A 45 -36.96 -6.25 -19.15
N GLY A 46 -37.57 -5.60 -20.14
CA GLY A 46 -39.01 -5.29 -20.17
C GLY A 46 -39.40 -4.02 -19.38
N LEU A 47 -38.43 -3.17 -18.99
CA LEU A 47 -38.74 -1.93 -18.29
C LEU A 47 -39.10 -0.81 -19.28
N ASP A 48 -40.09 0.03 -18.92
CA ASP A 48 -40.46 1.22 -19.69
C ASP A 48 -39.43 2.33 -19.48
N ILE A 49 -38.68 2.65 -20.54
CA ILE A 49 -37.55 3.56 -20.50
C ILE A 49 -37.76 4.74 -21.44
N THR A 50 -37.62 5.94 -20.90
CA THR A 50 -37.55 7.16 -21.70
C THR A 50 -36.11 7.36 -22.18
N GLY A 51 -35.88 7.33 -23.51
CA GLY A 51 -34.57 7.63 -24.08
C GLY A 51 -34.15 9.09 -23.87
N ILE A 52 -32.88 9.34 -23.68
CA ILE A 52 -32.34 10.67 -23.40
C ILE A 52 -32.65 11.66 -24.57
N GLU A 53 -32.64 11.18 -25.81
CA GLU A 53 -32.91 11.98 -27.01
C GLU A 53 -34.33 12.53 -27.00
N SER A 54 -35.31 11.81 -26.47
CA SER A 54 -36.69 12.30 -26.36
C SER A 54 -36.84 13.38 -25.30
N VAL A 55 -35.99 13.39 -24.26
CA VAL A 55 -35.96 14.43 -23.23
C VAL A 55 -35.26 15.70 -23.74
N THR A 56 -34.12 15.52 -24.38
CA THR A 56 -33.31 16.64 -24.86
C THR A 56 -33.89 17.26 -26.13
N GLY A 57 -34.52 16.44 -26.97
CA GLY A 57 -34.89 16.82 -28.36
C GLY A 57 -33.67 16.90 -29.27
N PHE A 58 -32.53 16.34 -28.87
CA PHE A 58 -31.26 16.42 -29.56
C PHE A 58 -30.64 15.02 -29.76
N PRO A 59 -30.19 14.66 -30.97
CA PRO A 59 -29.58 13.36 -31.22
C PRO A 59 -28.18 13.27 -30.58
N GLU A 60 -27.75 12.04 -30.30
CA GLU A 60 -26.36 11.75 -29.95
C GLU A 60 -25.41 12.16 -31.07
N MET A 61 -24.31 12.83 -30.72
CA MET A 61 -23.33 13.34 -31.68
C MET A 61 -21.92 12.90 -31.37
N MET A 62 -21.04 12.97 -32.38
CA MET A 62 -19.60 12.75 -32.22
C MET A 62 -19.30 11.38 -31.59
N ASN A 63 -19.93 10.34 -32.10
CA ASN A 63 -19.79 8.94 -31.61
C ASN A 63 -20.08 8.78 -30.10
N GLY A 64 -21.03 9.57 -29.58
CA GLY A 64 -21.43 9.49 -28.16
C GLY A 64 -20.73 10.45 -27.22
N ARG A 65 -19.73 11.22 -27.67
CA ARG A 65 -19.04 12.22 -26.84
C ARG A 65 -19.97 13.31 -26.30
N VAL A 66 -21.03 13.64 -27.06
CA VAL A 66 -22.05 14.60 -26.63
C VAL A 66 -23.42 13.89 -26.64
N LYS A 67 -23.96 13.67 -25.44
CA LYS A 67 -25.22 12.96 -25.22
C LYS A 67 -26.01 13.57 -24.06
N THR A 68 -25.37 13.68 -22.89
CA THR A 68 -26.00 14.16 -21.65
C THR A 68 -25.61 15.59 -21.28
N LEU A 69 -24.64 16.18 -21.97
CA LEU A 69 -24.23 17.60 -21.78
C LEU A 69 -25.25 18.53 -22.42
N HIS A 70 -26.43 18.63 -21.81
CA HIS A 70 -27.53 19.39 -22.35
C HIS A 70 -28.25 20.21 -21.28
N PRO A 71 -28.67 21.46 -21.54
CA PRO A 71 -29.35 22.31 -20.55
C PRO A 71 -30.59 21.66 -19.91
N LYS A 72 -31.35 20.85 -20.64
CA LYS A 72 -32.52 20.16 -20.09
C LYS A 72 -32.13 19.11 -19.03
N ILE A 73 -30.99 18.44 -19.19
CA ILE A 73 -30.51 17.48 -18.22
C ILE A 73 -29.93 18.19 -16.99
N HIS A 74 -28.99 19.09 -17.19
CA HIS A 74 -28.36 19.83 -16.11
C HIS A 74 -29.29 20.80 -15.40
N GLY A 75 -30.26 21.38 -16.11
CA GLY A 75 -31.33 22.19 -15.54
C GLY A 75 -32.21 21.35 -14.60
N GLY A 76 -32.61 20.13 -15.05
CA GLY A 76 -33.37 19.20 -14.22
C GLY A 76 -32.67 18.77 -12.93
N LEU A 77 -31.31 18.70 -12.97
CA LEU A 77 -30.47 18.36 -11.83
C LEU A 77 -30.16 19.56 -10.93
N LEU A 78 -29.88 20.75 -11.49
CA LEU A 78 -29.37 21.91 -10.75
C LEU A 78 -30.47 22.88 -10.28
N GLY A 79 -31.68 22.78 -10.83
CA GLY A 79 -32.79 23.66 -10.45
C GLY A 79 -33.13 23.56 -8.96
N LEU A 80 -33.27 24.70 -8.29
CA LEU A 80 -33.70 24.78 -6.89
C LEU A 80 -35.24 24.83 -6.87
N ARG A 81 -35.86 23.87 -6.18
CA ARG A 81 -37.31 23.66 -6.13
C ARG A 81 -38.04 24.62 -5.20
N ASP A 82 -37.29 25.36 -4.40
CA ASP A 82 -37.77 26.42 -3.50
C ASP A 82 -37.43 27.84 -4.04
N ASN A 83 -36.96 27.95 -5.27
CA ASN A 83 -36.67 29.24 -5.92
C ASN A 83 -37.65 29.50 -7.06
N ALA A 84 -38.48 30.53 -6.92
CA ALA A 84 -39.53 30.88 -7.88
C ALA A 84 -38.98 31.21 -9.29
N GLU A 85 -37.81 31.86 -9.40
CA GLU A 85 -37.17 32.18 -10.67
C GLU A 85 -36.70 30.91 -11.40
N HIS A 86 -36.14 29.93 -10.65
CA HIS A 86 -35.73 28.65 -11.22
C HIS A 86 -36.95 27.87 -11.73
N ILE A 87 -38.03 27.84 -10.95
CA ILE A 87 -39.28 27.16 -11.35
C ILE A 87 -39.83 27.76 -12.63
N ALA A 88 -39.93 29.10 -12.71
CA ALA A 88 -40.41 29.81 -13.90
C ALA A 88 -39.52 29.57 -15.13
N ALA A 89 -38.19 29.58 -14.95
CA ALA A 89 -37.23 29.30 -16.02
C ALA A 89 -37.38 27.87 -16.55
N MET A 90 -37.51 26.88 -15.68
CA MET A 90 -37.71 25.48 -16.05
C MET A 90 -39.01 25.27 -16.81
N GLN A 91 -40.12 25.85 -16.33
CA GLN A 91 -41.41 25.80 -17.02
C GLN A 91 -41.35 26.42 -18.42
N LYS A 92 -40.72 27.58 -18.53
CA LYS A 92 -40.55 28.29 -19.84
C LYS A 92 -39.75 27.44 -20.84
N GLN A 93 -38.77 26.67 -20.37
CA GLN A 93 -37.89 25.88 -21.25
C GLN A 93 -38.35 24.41 -21.37
N GLY A 94 -39.47 24.02 -20.76
CA GLY A 94 -39.95 22.64 -20.76
C GLY A 94 -38.96 21.67 -20.16
N ILE A 95 -38.32 22.04 -19.04
CA ILE A 95 -37.34 21.20 -18.33
C ILE A 95 -38.05 20.45 -17.21
N GLU A 96 -37.93 19.13 -17.23
CA GLU A 96 -38.44 18.25 -16.16
C GLU A 96 -37.42 18.15 -15.01
N TRP A 97 -37.93 17.99 -13.76
CA TRP A 97 -37.09 17.71 -12.60
C TRP A 97 -36.54 16.30 -12.68
N ILE A 98 -35.28 16.13 -12.32
CA ILE A 98 -34.64 14.83 -12.12
C ILE A 98 -34.35 14.72 -10.62
N ASP A 99 -34.89 13.69 -9.97
CA ASP A 99 -34.85 13.51 -8.51
C ASP A 99 -33.70 12.61 -8.08
N LEU A 100 -33.30 11.69 -8.98
CA LEU A 100 -32.24 10.73 -8.75
C LEU A 100 -31.35 10.60 -9.99
N VAL A 101 -30.04 10.58 -9.78
CA VAL A 101 -29.05 10.19 -10.78
C VAL A 101 -28.38 8.89 -10.31
N CYS A 102 -28.41 7.88 -11.16
CA CYS A 102 -27.64 6.65 -10.99
C CYS A 102 -26.62 6.56 -12.13
N VAL A 103 -25.38 6.95 -11.83
CA VAL A 103 -24.30 7.04 -12.81
C VAL A 103 -23.00 6.57 -12.16
N ASN A 104 -22.35 5.59 -12.76
CA ASN A 104 -20.96 5.26 -12.45
C ASN A 104 -20.07 5.57 -13.66
N LEU A 105 -18.79 5.75 -13.42
CA LEU A 105 -17.84 6.24 -14.41
C LEU A 105 -17.26 5.11 -15.27
N TYR A 106 -16.69 5.45 -16.40
CA TYR A 106 -15.90 4.50 -17.18
C TYR A 106 -14.69 4.03 -16.35
N PRO A 107 -14.32 2.74 -16.46
CA PRO A 107 -13.25 2.16 -15.64
C PRO A 107 -11.85 2.57 -16.15
N PHE A 108 -11.52 3.85 -16.06
CA PHE A 108 -10.26 4.43 -16.55
C PHE A 108 -9.03 3.70 -16.03
N GLU A 109 -8.99 3.42 -14.71
CA GLU A 109 -7.86 2.70 -14.10
C GLU A 109 -7.69 1.27 -14.66
N GLN A 110 -8.80 0.58 -14.97
CA GLN A 110 -8.74 -0.75 -15.60
C GLN A 110 -8.27 -0.66 -17.05
N THR A 111 -8.61 0.42 -17.74
CA THR A 111 -8.18 0.66 -19.12
C THR A 111 -6.66 0.87 -19.17
N ILE A 112 -6.13 1.77 -18.35
CA ILE A 112 -4.68 2.07 -18.32
C ILE A 112 -3.84 0.95 -17.70
N ALA A 113 -4.45 0.00 -16.98
CA ALA A 113 -3.76 -1.16 -16.44
C ALA A 113 -3.44 -2.24 -17.49
N LYS A 114 -4.03 -2.15 -18.69
CA LYS A 114 -3.70 -3.07 -19.79
C LYS A 114 -2.30 -2.78 -20.31
N ALA A 115 -1.52 -3.84 -20.53
CA ALA A 115 -0.12 -3.70 -20.97
C ALA A 115 0.05 -3.04 -22.36
N ASP A 116 -0.98 -3.13 -23.20
CA ASP A 116 -1.04 -2.61 -24.56
C ASP A 116 -1.86 -1.33 -24.71
N CYS A 117 -2.29 -0.71 -23.61
CA CYS A 117 -3.08 0.52 -23.63
C CYS A 117 -2.26 1.68 -24.23
N THR A 118 -2.78 2.25 -25.32
CA THR A 118 -2.17 3.45 -25.92
C THR A 118 -2.65 4.72 -25.22
N LEU A 119 -1.89 5.81 -25.37
CA LEU A 119 -2.28 7.12 -24.85
C LEU A 119 -3.62 7.58 -25.46
N GLU A 120 -3.82 7.33 -26.75
CA GLU A 120 -5.06 7.68 -27.45
C GLU A 120 -6.26 6.91 -26.88
N GLU A 121 -6.11 5.61 -26.63
CA GLU A 121 -7.13 4.78 -26.00
C GLU A 121 -7.43 5.24 -24.56
N ALA A 122 -6.42 5.59 -23.79
CA ALA A 122 -6.58 6.13 -22.45
C ALA A 122 -7.38 7.45 -22.48
N ILE A 123 -7.03 8.38 -23.37
CA ILE A 123 -7.74 9.67 -23.53
C ILE A 123 -9.20 9.45 -23.94
N GLU A 124 -9.48 8.53 -24.88
CA GLU A 124 -10.84 8.25 -25.33
C GLU A 124 -11.73 7.66 -24.23
N ASN A 125 -11.12 6.99 -23.24
CA ASN A 125 -11.82 6.43 -22.08
C ASN A 125 -11.98 7.43 -20.92
N ILE A 126 -11.66 8.72 -21.09
CA ILE A 126 -11.97 9.75 -20.11
C ILE A 126 -13.45 10.10 -20.20
N ASP A 127 -14.21 9.83 -19.14
CA ASP A 127 -15.63 10.16 -19.05
C ASP A 127 -15.83 11.64 -18.73
N ILE A 128 -16.58 12.35 -19.55
CA ILE A 128 -16.94 13.75 -19.37
C ILE A 128 -18.38 13.90 -18.87
N GLY A 129 -19.31 13.18 -19.47
CA GLY A 129 -20.73 13.28 -19.18
C GLY A 129 -21.12 12.77 -17.81
N GLY A 130 -20.56 11.62 -17.42
CA GLY A 130 -20.79 10.99 -16.12
C GLY A 130 -20.40 11.90 -14.95
N PRO A 131 -19.13 12.34 -14.86
CA PRO A 131 -18.70 13.28 -13.82
C PRO A 131 -19.53 14.57 -13.77
N SER A 132 -19.90 15.11 -14.93
CA SER A 132 -20.72 16.34 -15.00
C SER A 132 -22.09 16.16 -14.37
N MET A 133 -22.79 15.05 -14.66
CA MET A 133 -24.09 14.72 -14.06
C MET A 133 -23.98 14.44 -12.57
N ILE A 134 -22.99 13.63 -12.17
CA ILE A 134 -22.73 13.30 -10.76
C ILE A 134 -22.49 14.58 -9.95
N ARG A 135 -21.64 15.47 -10.42
CA ARG A 135 -21.33 16.75 -9.76
C ARG A 135 -22.54 17.67 -9.67
N SER A 136 -23.37 17.73 -10.74
CA SER A 136 -24.60 18.52 -10.75
C SER A 136 -25.61 18.02 -9.71
N ALA A 137 -25.84 16.71 -9.64
CA ALA A 137 -26.70 16.07 -8.66
C ALA A 137 -26.20 16.28 -7.23
N ALA A 138 -24.90 16.00 -7.01
CA ALA A 138 -24.27 16.14 -5.69
C ALA A 138 -24.29 17.59 -5.18
N LYS A 139 -24.06 18.57 -6.05
CA LYS A 139 -24.19 20.01 -5.72
C LYS A 139 -25.60 20.34 -5.25
N ASN A 140 -26.62 19.74 -5.85
CA ASN A 140 -28.02 19.97 -5.53
C ASN A 140 -28.60 18.87 -4.61
N ASN A 141 -27.80 18.31 -3.71
CA ASN A 141 -28.23 17.22 -2.82
C ASN A 141 -29.40 17.59 -1.89
N LYS A 142 -29.74 18.85 -1.76
CA LYS A 142 -30.97 19.30 -1.11
C LYS A 142 -32.21 18.66 -1.78
N PHE A 143 -32.16 18.45 -3.09
CA PHE A 143 -33.30 17.98 -3.89
C PHE A 143 -33.01 16.74 -4.74
N VAL A 144 -31.75 16.38 -4.96
CA VAL A 144 -31.35 15.30 -5.87
C VAL A 144 -30.51 14.25 -5.16
N THR A 145 -30.84 12.98 -5.42
CA THR A 145 -30.08 11.81 -4.92
C THR A 145 -29.03 11.40 -5.96
N ALA A 146 -27.75 11.37 -5.57
CA ALA A 146 -26.65 10.94 -6.42
C ALA A 146 -26.18 9.53 -6.05
N VAL A 147 -26.51 8.52 -6.87
CA VAL A 147 -26.09 7.12 -6.71
C VAL A 147 -24.97 6.85 -7.69
N THR A 148 -23.82 6.40 -7.20
CA THR A 148 -22.60 6.29 -8.01
C THR A 148 -21.96 4.90 -8.02
N ASN A 149 -22.48 3.98 -7.19
CA ASN A 149 -21.94 2.62 -7.06
C ASN A 149 -23.10 1.63 -6.82
N PRO A 150 -23.07 0.41 -7.40
CA PRO A 150 -24.03 -0.65 -7.13
C PRO A 150 -24.25 -0.94 -5.63
N ASP A 151 -23.21 -0.86 -4.81
CA ASP A 151 -23.29 -1.08 -3.35
C ASP A 151 -24.24 -0.11 -2.62
N GLN A 152 -24.67 0.96 -3.28
CA GLN A 152 -25.59 1.95 -2.73
C GLN A 152 -27.06 1.63 -3.04
N TYR A 153 -27.33 0.71 -3.97
CA TYR A 153 -28.70 0.44 -4.46
C TYR A 153 -29.63 0.01 -3.34
N ASP A 154 -29.25 -1.01 -2.60
CA ASP A 154 -30.10 -1.54 -1.52
C ASP A 154 -30.39 -0.48 -0.46
N ARG A 155 -29.41 0.30 -0.06
CA ARG A 155 -29.58 1.38 0.92
C ARG A 155 -30.62 2.42 0.47
N VAL A 156 -30.61 2.78 -0.81
CA VAL A 156 -31.58 3.72 -1.39
C VAL A 156 -32.97 3.11 -1.47
N ILE A 157 -33.08 1.88 -1.98
CA ILE A 157 -34.36 1.16 -2.11
C ILE A 157 -35.00 0.92 -0.76
N GLU A 158 -34.25 0.44 0.22
CA GLU A 158 -34.77 0.21 1.58
C GLU A 158 -35.32 1.49 2.23
N GLU A 159 -34.64 2.63 2.04
CA GLU A 159 -35.13 3.90 2.55
C GLU A 159 -36.40 4.35 1.82
N MET A 160 -36.42 4.25 0.48
CA MET A 160 -37.60 4.60 -0.31
C MET A 160 -38.83 3.74 0.05
N GLN A 161 -38.63 2.46 0.33
CA GLN A 161 -39.72 1.56 0.77
C GLN A 161 -40.30 2.00 2.12
N LYS A 162 -39.44 2.41 3.06
CA LYS A 162 -39.83 2.87 4.41
C LYS A 162 -40.51 4.23 4.40
N THR A 163 -40.25 5.07 3.40
CA THR A 163 -40.67 6.48 3.32
C THR A 163 -41.68 6.76 2.21
N ASN A 164 -42.31 5.74 1.66
CA ASN A 164 -43.26 5.87 0.54
C ASN A 164 -42.65 6.58 -0.70
N GLY A 165 -41.45 6.14 -1.10
CA GLY A 165 -40.73 6.60 -2.28
C GLY A 165 -39.89 7.86 -2.10
N ALA A 166 -39.61 8.27 -0.87
CA ALA A 166 -38.75 9.43 -0.60
C ALA A 166 -37.34 9.02 -0.14
N VAL A 167 -36.38 9.93 -0.28
CA VAL A 167 -35.00 9.82 0.24
C VAL A 167 -34.74 10.97 1.20
N SER A 168 -34.21 10.66 2.38
CA SER A 168 -33.93 11.64 3.42
C SER A 168 -32.79 12.58 3.06
N GLU A 169 -32.79 13.75 3.66
CA GLU A 169 -31.68 14.72 3.53
C GLU A 169 -30.35 14.14 3.97
N LYS A 170 -30.36 13.33 5.04
CA LYS A 170 -29.16 12.68 5.56
C LYS A 170 -28.55 11.73 4.51
N LEU A 171 -29.36 10.86 3.90
CA LEU A 171 -28.88 9.92 2.89
C LEU A 171 -28.39 10.67 1.64
N ARG A 172 -29.13 11.69 1.16
CA ARG A 172 -28.71 12.49 0.02
C ARG A 172 -27.38 13.23 0.25
N SER A 173 -27.20 13.80 1.45
CA SER A 173 -25.93 14.45 1.84
C SER A 173 -24.78 13.47 1.91
N ASP A 174 -25.00 12.26 2.46
CA ASP A 174 -23.99 11.20 2.51
C ASP A 174 -23.58 10.76 1.10
N LEU A 175 -24.54 10.51 0.22
CA LEU A 175 -24.31 10.12 -1.16
C LEU A 175 -23.61 11.23 -1.96
N ALA A 176 -23.96 12.51 -1.73
CA ALA A 176 -23.28 13.63 -2.37
C ALA A 176 -21.80 13.73 -1.99
N ARG A 177 -21.47 13.46 -0.71
CA ARG A 177 -20.09 13.42 -0.24
C ARG A 177 -19.30 12.29 -0.92
N ILE A 178 -19.92 11.11 -1.08
CA ILE A 178 -19.32 9.98 -1.80
C ILE A 178 -19.13 10.33 -3.27
N ALA A 179 -20.12 10.96 -3.90
CA ALA A 179 -20.09 11.37 -5.31
C ALA A 179 -18.95 12.36 -5.62
N PHE A 180 -18.72 13.36 -4.77
CA PHE A 180 -17.56 14.26 -4.91
C PHE A 180 -16.23 13.53 -4.65
N GLY A 181 -16.19 12.59 -3.70
CA GLY A 181 -15.01 11.75 -3.49
C GLY A 181 -14.67 10.92 -4.73
N LEU A 182 -15.67 10.32 -5.39
CA LEU A 182 -15.49 9.55 -6.61
C LEU A 182 -14.92 10.39 -7.74
N THR A 183 -15.52 11.57 -8.02
CA THR A 183 -15.03 12.42 -9.11
C THR A 183 -13.64 12.98 -8.83
N ALA A 184 -13.30 13.28 -7.58
CA ALA A 184 -11.96 13.71 -7.19
C ALA A 184 -10.92 12.59 -7.40
N SER A 185 -11.25 11.34 -7.01
CA SER A 185 -10.36 10.19 -7.23
C SER A 185 -10.19 9.88 -8.71
N TYR A 186 -11.25 10.00 -9.50
CA TYR A 186 -11.23 9.82 -10.95
C TYR A 186 -10.29 10.82 -11.63
N ASP A 187 -10.43 12.11 -11.33
CA ASP A 187 -9.56 13.16 -11.85
C ASP A 187 -8.10 12.98 -11.37
N ALA A 188 -7.89 12.52 -10.15
CA ALA A 188 -6.56 12.23 -9.64
C ALA A 188 -5.87 11.07 -10.41
N ALA A 189 -6.62 10.02 -10.76
CA ALA A 189 -6.11 8.91 -11.56
C ALA A 189 -5.71 9.37 -12.98
N ILE A 190 -6.54 10.19 -13.62
CA ILE A 190 -6.25 10.78 -14.93
C ILE A 190 -4.99 11.67 -14.85
N ALA A 191 -4.93 12.56 -13.86
CA ALA A 191 -3.79 13.47 -13.67
C ALA A 191 -2.49 12.69 -13.42
N LYS A 192 -2.53 11.61 -12.60
CA LYS A 192 -1.38 10.74 -12.36
C LYS A 192 -0.90 10.10 -13.66
N TYR A 193 -1.82 9.54 -14.45
CA TYR A 193 -1.49 8.88 -15.71
C TYR A 193 -0.85 9.86 -16.71
N LEU A 194 -1.47 11.01 -16.94
CA LEU A 194 -0.97 12.03 -17.87
C LEU A 194 0.37 12.62 -17.43
N ASN A 195 0.60 12.80 -16.14
CA ASN A 195 1.92 13.19 -15.61
C ASN A 195 2.99 12.12 -15.85
N GLY A 196 2.64 10.84 -15.76
CA GLY A 196 3.55 9.72 -16.02
C GLY A 196 3.96 9.56 -17.49
N THR A 197 3.15 10.06 -18.44
CA THR A 197 3.47 10.07 -19.89
C THR A 197 4.38 11.23 -20.29
N GLY A 198 4.62 12.19 -19.39
CA GLY A 198 5.46 13.38 -19.60
C GLY A 198 6.80 13.29 -18.89
N ALA A 199 7.72 14.21 -19.25
CA ALA A 199 9.07 14.28 -18.67
C ALA A 199 9.14 14.97 -17.28
N VAL A 200 8.01 15.24 -16.62
CA VAL A 200 7.97 16.02 -15.38
C VAL A 200 7.95 15.08 -14.17
N GLU A 201 9.10 14.91 -13.53
CA GLU A 201 9.25 14.04 -12.36
C GLU A 201 8.46 14.55 -11.14
N TYR A 202 8.47 15.85 -10.88
CA TYR A 202 7.74 16.51 -9.78
C TYR A 202 6.79 17.57 -10.34
N PRO A 203 5.52 17.24 -10.61
CA PRO A 203 4.56 18.20 -11.16
C PRO A 203 4.20 19.27 -10.13
N GLN A 204 3.80 20.46 -10.61
CA GLN A 204 3.43 21.59 -9.73
C GLN A 204 2.24 21.30 -8.82
N LYS A 205 1.35 20.37 -9.22
CA LYS A 205 0.21 19.92 -8.41
C LYS A 205 0.16 18.42 -8.42
N VAL A 206 0.06 17.83 -7.23
CA VAL A 206 -0.08 16.39 -7.04
C VAL A 206 -1.43 16.12 -6.40
N SER A 207 -2.16 15.16 -6.95
CA SER A 207 -3.39 14.62 -6.37
C SER A 207 -3.17 13.15 -6.05
N ILE A 208 -3.44 12.75 -4.81
CA ILE A 208 -3.29 11.37 -4.36
C ILE A 208 -4.67 10.86 -3.97
N ALA A 209 -5.19 9.89 -4.72
CA ALA A 209 -6.41 9.21 -4.39
C ALA A 209 -6.12 8.02 -3.47
N LEU A 210 -6.77 7.97 -2.32
CA LEU A 210 -6.64 6.90 -1.35
C LEU A 210 -8.01 6.31 -1.04
N THR A 211 -8.12 4.99 -1.10
CA THR A 211 -9.33 4.27 -0.72
C THR A 211 -9.19 3.71 0.70
N LYS A 212 -10.15 4.04 1.57
CA LYS A 212 -10.16 3.52 2.93
C LYS A 212 -10.38 2.01 2.93
N GLU A 213 -9.41 1.28 3.45
CA GLU A 213 -9.53 -0.17 3.63
C GLU A 213 -10.26 -0.51 4.93
N LYS A 214 -9.79 0.05 6.04
CA LYS A 214 -10.43 -0.16 7.35
C LYS A 214 -10.12 0.94 8.36
N THR A 215 -10.98 1.07 9.35
CA THR A 215 -10.67 1.82 10.58
C THR A 215 -9.86 0.91 11.49
N LEU A 216 -8.76 1.43 12.03
CA LEU A 216 -7.91 0.74 12.99
C LEU A 216 -8.38 1.03 14.42
N ARG A 217 -8.03 0.16 15.36
CA ARG A 217 -8.47 0.30 16.76
C ARG A 217 -7.95 1.60 17.39
N TYR A 218 -6.70 1.97 17.09
CA TYR A 218 -6.02 3.23 17.46
C TYR A 218 -4.79 3.43 16.59
N GLY A 219 -4.13 4.59 16.68
CA GLY A 219 -2.87 4.90 16.01
C GLY A 219 -1.65 4.30 16.68
N GLU A 220 -0.52 5.00 16.68
CA GLU A 220 0.66 4.57 17.45
C GLU A 220 0.34 4.48 18.94
N ASN A 221 -0.51 5.37 19.43
CA ASN A 221 -0.90 5.45 20.84
C ASN A 221 -2.42 5.28 20.99
N PRO A 222 -2.91 4.73 22.12
CA PRO A 222 -4.32 4.43 22.32
C PRO A 222 -5.28 5.62 22.21
N HIS A 223 -4.80 6.84 22.44
CA HIS A 223 -5.61 8.06 22.34
C HIS A 223 -5.75 8.61 20.90
N GLN A 224 -5.02 8.04 19.94
CA GLN A 224 -5.02 8.48 18.54
C GLN A 224 -5.98 7.62 17.72
N SER A 225 -6.90 8.24 16.98
CA SER A 225 -7.69 7.53 15.96
C SER A 225 -6.87 7.25 14.72
N ALA A 226 -7.13 6.12 14.05
CA ALA A 226 -6.41 5.74 12.85
C ALA A 226 -7.28 4.95 11.86
N ALA A 227 -6.88 4.99 10.60
CA ALA A 227 -7.42 4.17 9.54
C ALA A 227 -6.32 3.81 8.55
N PHE A 228 -6.46 2.65 7.92
CA PHE A 228 -5.62 2.22 6.82
C PHE A 228 -6.28 2.58 5.50
N TYR A 229 -5.52 3.23 4.63
CA TYR A 229 -5.92 3.58 3.27
C TYR A 229 -4.98 2.92 2.27
N LYS A 230 -5.52 2.47 1.15
CA LYS A 230 -4.78 1.91 0.03
C LYS A 230 -4.59 2.93 -1.08
N LEU A 231 -3.44 2.90 -1.72
CA LEU A 231 -3.24 3.45 -3.06
C LEU A 231 -3.93 2.56 -4.10
N PRO A 232 -4.29 3.09 -5.28
CA PRO A 232 -4.70 2.27 -6.41
C PRO A 232 -3.66 1.17 -6.69
N ALA A 233 -4.11 -0.02 -7.06
CA ALA A 233 -3.24 -1.18 -7.23
C ALA A 233 -2.16 -0.91 -8.31
N SER A 234 -0.90 -1.04 -7.93
CA SER A 234 0.25 -0.92 -8.85
C SER A 234 0.65 -2.25 -9.49
N GLY A 235 0.06 -3.37 -9.05
CA GLY A 235 0.48 -4.73 -9.41
C GLY A 235 1.68 -5.24 -8.61
N GLU A 236 2.34 -4.40 -7.83
CA GLU A 236 3.41 -4.80 -6.90
C GLU A 236 2.83 -5.58 -5.70
N THR A 237 3.48 -6.68 -5.34
CA THR A 237 3.18 -7.40 -4.10
C THR A 237 3.53 -6.53 -2.90
N SER A 238 2.51 -6.17 -2.11
CA SER A 238 2.62 -5.20 -1.00
C SER A 238 1.75 -5.61 0.19
N ILE A 239 1.91 -4.95 1.32
CA ILE A 239 1.04 -5.16 2.48
C ILE A 239 -0.41 -4.73 2.23
N SER A 240 -0.63 -3.83 1.28
CA SER A 240 -1.98 -3.37 0.90
C SER A 240 -2.73 -4.38 0.04
N SER A 241 -2.02 -5.27 -0.67
CA SER A 241 -2.59 -6.38 -1.42
C SER A 241 -2.67 -7.69 -0.62
N ALA A 242 -2.02 -7.75 0.56
CA ALA A 242 -2.00 -8.95 1.39
C ALA A 242 -3.36 -9.24 2.03
N ALA A 243 -3.76 -10.50 2.01
CA ALA A 243 -4.95 -10.97 2.71
C ALA A 243 -4.61 -11.21 4.20
N LEU A 244 -5.40 -10.62 5.08
CA LEU A 244 -5.35 -10.95 6.51
C LEU A 244 -6.25 -12.16 6.74
N LEU A 245 -5.65 -13.31 7.07
CA LEU A 245 -6.38 -14.53 7.36
C LEU A 245 -7.15 -14.39 8.69
N GLU A 246 -8.32 -15.00 8.76
CA GLU A 246 -9.18 -14.93 9.93
C GLU A 246 -8.47 -15.33 11.23
N GLY A 247 -8.73 -14.59 12.30
CA GLY A 247 -8.15 -14.78 13.63
C GLY A 247 -8.84 -13.90 14.66
N GLU A 248 -8.56 -14.12 15.94
CA GLU A 248 -9.22 -13.46 17.07
C GLU A 248 -8.96 -11.95 17.13
N THR A 249 -7.86 -11.48 16.55
CA THR A 249 -7.40 -10.09 16.73
C THR A 249 -7.19 -9.38 15.39
N GLY A 250 -7.73 -8.17 15.26
CA GLY A 250 -7.46 -7.30 14.13
C GLY A 250 -6.02 -6.77 14.14
N ILE A 251 -5.56 -6.29 12.98
CA ILE A 251 -4.23 -5.68 12.82
C ILE A 251 -4.23 -4.24 13.35
N SER A 252 -3.15 -3.83 14.02
CA SER A 252 -2.98 -2.48 14.56
C SER A 252 -2.15 -1.60 13.61
N PHE A 253 -2.14 -0.29 13.89
CA PHE A 253 -1.30 0.69 13.21
C PHE A 253 0.18 0.31 13.29
N ASN A 254 0.68 0.02 14.49
CA ASN A 254 2.09 -0.36 14.70
C ASN A 254 2.43 -1.69 14.01
N ASN A 255 1.48 -2.66 14.01
CA ASN A 255 1.71 -3.91 13.26
C ASN A 255 1.90 -3.64 11.76
N LEU A 256 1.10 -2.76 11.14
CA LEU A 256 1.23 -2.44 9.72
C LEU A 256 2.57 -1.77 9.40
N LEU A 257 3.04 -0.87 10.25
CA LEU A 257 4.36 -0.25 10.09
C LEU A 257 5.49 -1.29 10.17
N ASP A 258 5.47 -2.14 11.19
CA ASP A 258 6.51 -3.17 11.40
C ASP A 258 6.46 -4.25 10.31
N VAL A 259 5.25 -4.66 9.88
CA VAL A 259 5.06 -5.59 8.75
C VAL A 259 5.65 -5.02 7.47
N ASN A 260 5.39 -3.73 7.18
CA ASN A 260 5.97 -3.08 6.00
C ASN A 260 7.51 -3.10 6.05
N ALA A 261 8.09 -2.75 7.19
CA ALA A 261 9.55 -2.75 7.36
C ALA A 261 10.15 -4.16 7.15
N ALA A 262 9.50 -5.20 7.70
CA ALA A 262 9.93 -6.58 7.54
C ALA A 262 9.76 -7.08 6.11
N PHE A 263 8.64 -6.74 5.47
CA PHE A 263 8.31 -7.19 4.14
C PHE A 263 9.20 -6.54 3.07
N GLU A 264 9.51 -5.26 3.18
CA GLU A 264 10.45 -4.58 2.29
C GLU A 264 11.84 -5.24 2.33
N LEU A 265 12.35 -5.58 3.54
CA LEU A 265 13.64 -6.23 3.66
C LEU A 265 13.63 -7.66 3.11
N VAL A 266 12.59 -8.47 3.39
CA VAL A 266 12.56 -9.84 2.87
C VAL A 266 12.47 -9.91 1.36
N LYS A 267 11.90 -8.89 0.71
CA LYS A 267 11.86 -8.74 -0.75
C LYS A 267 13.24 -8.52 -1.38
N GLU A 268 14.26 -8.14 -0.63
CA GLU A 268 15.63 -7.97 -1.17
C GLU A 268 16.28 -9.30 -1.55
N PHE A 269 15.78 -10.43 -1.03
CA PHE A 269 16.39 -11.75 -1.20
C PHE A 269 15.60 -12.64 -2.15
N ASN A 270 16.29 -13.32 -3.08
CA ASN A 270 15.71 -14.36 -3.94
C ASN A 270 15.76 -15.74 -3.27
N GLU A 271 16.82 -15.98 -2.50
CA GLU A 271 17.04 -17.19 -1.73
C GLU A 271 16.02 -17.26 -0.59
N PRO A 272 15.77 -18.44 0.03
CA PRO A 272 14.94 -18.50 1.22
C PRO A 272 15.48 -17.59 2.33
N ALA A 273 14.66 -16.66 2.76
CA ALA A 273 15.03 -15.62 3.72
C ALA A 273 13.95 -15.44 4.78
N ALA A 274 14.39 -15.17 6.00
CA ALA A 274 13.54 -14.85 7.13
C ALA A 274 14.03 -13.59 7.83
N ILE A 275 13.08 -12.71 8.14
CA ILE A 275 13.32 -11.43 8.82
C ILE A 275 12.49 -11.38 10.08
N VAL A 276 13.09 -10.92 11.16
CA VAL A 276 12.43 -10.65 12.43
C VAL A 276 12.59 -9.15 12.72
N VAL A 277 11.47 -8.44 12.77
CA VAL A 277 11.44 -6.98 12.98
C VAL A 277 10.75 -6.65 14.29
N LYS A 278 11.29 -5.65 14.98
CA LYS A 278 10.66 -5.01 16.13
C LYS A 278 10.92 -3.51 16.08
N HIS A 279 9.85 -2.72 16.22
CA HIS A 279 9.93 -1.25 16.20
C HIS A 279 10.66 -0.71 14.96
N LEU A 280 10.22 -1.18 13.77
CA LEU A 280 10.73 -0.81 12.44
C LEU A 280 12.18 -1.24 12.13
N ASN A 281 12.88 -1.91 13.04
CA ASN A 281 14.25 -2.34 12.84
C ASN A 281 14.36 -3.86 12.83
N PRO A 282 15.19 -4.45 11.94
CA PRO A 282 15.47 -5.87 11.97
C PRO A 282 16.31 -6.21 13.20
N CYS A 283 15.77 -7.07 14.08
CA CYS A 283 16.55 -7.69 15.15
C CYS A 283 17.08 -9.07 14.74
N GLY A 284 16.58 -9.61 13.63
CA GLY A 284 17.07 -10.81 12.99
C GLY A 284 16.85 -10.79 11.49
N CYS A 285 17.86 -11.23 10.76
CA CYS A 285 17.80 -11.44 9.31
C CYS A 285 18.73 -12.58 8.95
N ALA A 286 18.25 -13.53 8.18
CA ALA A 286 19.09 -14.60 7.67
C ALA A 286 18.59 -15.13 6.33
N VAL A 287 19.54 -15.69 5.60
CA VAL A 287 19.35 -16.30 4.28
C VAL A 287 19.98 -17.70 4.33
N ASP A 288 19.30 -18.69 3.77
CA ASP A 288 19.79 -20.06 3.69
C ASP A 288 19.26 -20.75 2.42
N GLU A 289 19.70 -21.99 2.16
CA GLU A 289 19.11 -22.83 1.13
C GLU A 289 17.75 -23.41 1.57
N ASP A 290 17.56 -23.54 2.89
CA ASP A 290 16.33 -24.00 3.52
C ASP A 290 15.67 -22.87 4.34
N ILE A 291 14.37 -22.68 4.15
CA ILE A 291 13.62 -21.63 4.85
C ILE A 291 13.51 -21.87 6.36
N ILE A 292 13.52 -23.12 6.81
CA ILE A 292 13.48 -23.46 8.23
C ILE A 292 14.79 -23.02 8.90
N GLU A 293 15.93 -23.28 8.24
CA GLU A 293 17.24 -22.84 8.70
C GLU A 293 17.39 -21.33 8.63
N ALA A 294 16.89 -20.69 7.56
CA ALA A 294 16.86 -19.23 7.48
C ALA A 294 16.08 -18.63 8.66
N TYR A 295 14.88 -19.16 8.95
CA TYR A 295 14.09 -18.73 10.10
C TYR A 295 14.80 -18.96 11.44
N ARG A 296 15.36 -20.16 11.66
CA ARG A 296 16.12 -20.48 12.88
C ARG A 296 17.24 -19.48 13.11
N LYS A 297 18.05 -19.24 12.07
CA LYS A 297 19.17 -18.28 12.12
C LYS A 297 18.68 -16.86 12.39
N ALA A 298 17.62 -16.41 11.73
CA ALA A 298 17.05 -15.09 11.97
C ALA A 298 16.55 -14.93 13.41
N TYR A 299 15.83 -15.90 13.94
CA TYR A 299 15.37 -15.90 15.34
C TYR A 299 16.54 -15.89 16.34
N GLU A 300 17.58 -16.68 16.08
CA GLU A 300 18.76 -16.78 16.96
C GLU A 300 19.66 -15.53 16.93
N GLY A 301 19.49 -14.63 15.97
CA GLY A 301 20.23 -13.38 15.89
C GLY A 301 20.01 -12.49 17.11
N ASP A 302 18.74 -12.40 17.59
CA ASP A 302 18.40 -11.74 18.86
C ASP A 302 17.11 -12.34 19.44
N VAL A 303 17.28 -13.40 20.22
CA VAL A 303 16.15 -14.12 20.82
C VAL A 303 15.39 -13.30 21.87
N ILE A 304 16.02 -12.23 22.40
CA ILE A 304 15.41 -11.37 23.41
C ILE A 304 14.46 -10.37 22.71
N SER A 305 14.93 -9.70 21.67
CA SER A 305 14.13 -8.74 20.92
C SER A 305 13.06 -9.42 20.07
N ALA A 306 13.23 -10.71 19.72
CA ALA A 306 12.23 -11.48 18.97
C ALA A 306 10.89 -11.65 19.73
N PHE A 307 10.84 -11.42 21.04
CA PHE A 307 9.60 -11.43 21.80
C PHE A 307 8.67 -10.28 21.37
N GLY A 308 7.50 -10.62 20.82
CA GLY A 308 6.53 -9.65 20.32
C GLY A 308 6.91 -9.00 18.98
N SER A 309 7.65 -9.73 18.15
CA SER A 309 8.13 -9.26 16.84
C SER A 309 7.15 -9.57 15.71
N ILE A 310 7.52 -9.08 14.54
CA ILE A 310 6.95 -9.43 13.23
C ILE A 310 7.92 -10.37 12.52
N ILE A 311 7.39 -11.43 11.92
CA ILE A 311 8.15 -12.37 11.11
C ILE A 311 7.74 -12.21 9.64
N ALA A 312 8.70 -11.94 8.76
CA ALA A 312 8.49 -11.95 7.31
C ALA A 312 9.30 -13.07 6.66
N LEU A 313 8.66 -13.80 5.77
CA LEU A 313 9.21 -14.94 5.04
C LEU A 313 8.95 -14.74 3.54
N ASN A 314 9.91 -15.11 2.68
CA ASN A 314 9.72 -15.05 1.23
C ASN A 314 9.38 -16.42 0.60
N LYS A 315 9.16 -17.42 1.40
CA LYS A 315 8.70 -18.75 0.99
C LYS A 315 7.41 -19.11 1.73
N LYS A 316 6.73 -20.12 1.20
CA LYS A 316 5.51 -20.68 1.79
C LYS A 316 5.77 -21.22 3.21
N VAL A 317 4.80 -21.06 4.08
CA VAL A 317 4.81 -21.67 5.42
C VAL A 317 4.08 -23.01 5.36
N ASP A 318 4.84 -24.08 5.50
CA ASP A 318 4.35 -25.43 5.64
C ASP A 318 4.27 -25.84 7.12
N ILE A 319 3.84 -27.07 7.37
CA ILE A 319 3.63 -27.60 8.72
C ILE A 319 4.94 -27.63 9.56
N GLU A 320 6.09 -27.91 8.93
CA GLU A 320 7.37 -28.01 9.64
C GLU A 320 7.90 -26.63 10.05
N LEU A 321 7.82 -25.66 9.14
CA LEU A 321 8.17 -24.27 9.43
C LEU A 321 7.23 -23.68 10.49
N ALA A 322 5.91 -23.93 10.37
CA ALA A 322 4.93 -23.51 11.37
C ALA A 322 5.26 -24.05 12.76
N ARG A 323 5.54 -25.35 12.87
CA ARG A 323 5.95 -25.98 14.12
C ARG A 323 7.25 -25.39 14.66
N THR A 324 8.23 -25.15 13.80
CA THR A 324 9.50 -24.54 14.18
C THR A 324 9.31 -23.13 14.73
N ILE A 325 8.44 -22.31 14.10
CA ILE A 325 8.08 -20.97 14.59
C ILE A 325 7.42 -21.06 15.97
N MET A 326 6.43 -21.94 16.12
CA MET A 326 5.68 -22.05 17.37
C MET A 326 6.52 -22.60 18.54
N GLU A 327 7.52 -23.39 18.24
CA GLU A 327 8.43 -24.00 19.24
C GLU A 327 9.75 -23.25 19.42
N SER A 328 9.95 -22.09 18.80
CA SER A 328 11.22 -21.33 18.80
C SER A 328 11.80 -21.11 20.19
N TYR A 329 10.96 -20.76 21.18
CA TYR A 329 11.41 -20.61 22.56
C TYR A 329 12.01 -21.89 23.13
N SER A 330 11.31 -23.02 23.00
CA SER A 330 11.73 -24.30 23.57
C SER A 330 12.93 -24.93 22.85
N ARG A 331 12.99 -24.76 21.52
CA ARG A 331 14.07 -25.33 20.71
C ARG A 331 15.36 -24.50 20.76
N PHE A 332 15.25 -23.17 20.69
CA PHE A 332 16.40 -22.30 20.45
C PHE A 332 16.54 -21.19 21.51
N GLY A 333 15.43 -20.56 21.90
CA GLY A 333 15.44 -19.34 22.69
C GLY A 333 15.86 -19.55 24.14
N LYS A 334 15.33 -20.57 24.81
CA LYS A 334 15.62 -20.86 26.24
C LYS A 334 17.10 -21.01 26.51
N ALA A 335 17.81 -21.76 25.68
CA ALA A 335 19.25 -22.00 25.81
C ALA A 335 20.09 -20.73 25.58
N ARG A 336 19.54 -19.71 24.87
CA ARG A 336 20.18 -18.43 24.59
C ARG A 336 19.67 -17.28 25.48
N GLY A 337 18.96 -17.58 26.57
CA GLY A 337 18.55 -16.61 27.58
C GLY A 337 17.23 -15.89 27.33
N ALA A 338 16.43 -16.31 26.34
CA ALA A 338 15.09 -15.78 26.16
C ALA A 338 14.19 -16.15 27.37
N SER A 339 13.29 -15.23 27.75
CA SER A 339 12.28 -15.47 28.80
C SER A 339 10.95 -16.01 28.25
N GLY A 340 10.76 -15.96 26.93
CA GLY A 340 9.57 -16.42 26.22
C GLY A 340 9.63 -16.05 24.75
N PHE A 341 8.59 -16.43 23.99
CA PHE A 341 8.44 -16.03 22.60
C PHE A 341 6.96 -15.98 22.21
N PHE A 342 6.60 -14.96 21.47
CA PHE A 342 5.40 -14.89 20.65
C PHE A 342 5.65 -13.91 19.48
N ALA A 343 4.93 -14.07 18.40
CA ALA A 343 4.92 -13.14 17.28
C ALA A 343 3.58 -12.39 17.20
N GLU A 344 3.62 -11.10 16.85
CA GLU A 344 2.43 -10.30 16.63
C GLU A 344 1.81 -10.58 15.25
N VAL A 345 2.66 -10.68 14.21
CA VAL A 345 2.27 -10.96 12.83
C VAL A 345 3.29 -11.90 12.19
N ILE A 346 2.81 -12.79 11.34
CA ILE A 346 3.62 -13.56 10.40
C ILE A 346 3.11 -13.22 9.00
N ILE A 347 4.01 -12.74 8.13
CA ILE A 347 3.71 -12.43 6.74
C ILE A 347 4.51 -13.34 5.82
N ALA A 348 3.85 -13.96 4.85
CA ALA A 348 4.45 -14.90 3.90
C ALA A 348 3.68 -14.93 2.59
N PRO A 349 4.27 -15.48 1.51
CA PRO A 349 3.55 -15.66 0.24
C PRO A 349 2.29 -16.53 0.35
N LYS A 350 2.36 -17.59 1.18
CA LYS A 350 1.25 -18.53 1.39
C LYS A 350 1.42 -19.30 2.69
N PHE A 351 0.31 -19.74 3.26
CA PHE A 351 0.26 -20.69 4.38
C PHE A 351 -0.50 -21.94 3.92
N ASP A 352 0.03 -23.13 4.21
CA ASP A 352 -0.71 -24.36 4.07
C ASP A 352 -1.78 -24.46 5.18
N GLU A 353 -2.91 -25.12 4.91
CA GLU A 353 -4.01 -25.24 5.88
C GLU A 353 -3.55 -25.89 7.19
N ASP A 354 -2.78 -26.98 7.08
CA ASP A 354 -2.21 -27.68 8.23
C ASP A 354 -1.23 -26.78 9.03
N ALA A 355 -0.51 -25.88 8.35
CA ALA A 355 0.36 -24.92 8.99
C ALA A 355 -0.45 -23.88 9.79
N ILE A 356 -1.57 -23.39 9.22
CA ILE A 356 -2.48 -22.50 9.94
C ILE A 356 -3.02 -23.18 11.19
N GLU A 357 -3.47 -24.43 11.09
CA GLU A 357 -3.97 -25.20 12.24
C GLU A 357 -2.90 -25.32 13.34
N ILE A 358 -1.68 -25.69 12.99
CA ILE A 358 -0.54 -25.78 13.95
C ILE A 358 -0.29 -24.42 14.60
N ILE A 359 -0.25 -23.33 13.84
CA ILE A 359 -0.04 -21.98 14.39
C ILE A 359 -1.16 -21.64 15.38
N ARG A 360 -2.41 -21.92 15.03
CA ARG A 360 -3.57 -21.54 15.85
C ARG A 360 -3.68 -22.37 17.15
N THR A 361 -3.22 -23.61 17.15
CA THR A 361 -3.52 -24.56 18.24
C THR A 361 -2.34 -24.94 19.11
N LEU A 362 -1.10 -24.94 18.59
CA LEU A 362 0.05 -25.50 19.29
C LEU A 362 0.47 -24.70 20.53
N LYS A 363 0.27 -23.38 20.54
CA LYS A 363 0.59 -22.49 21.67
C LYS A 363 -0.53 -21.48 21.89
N GLY A 364 -0.77 -21.07 23.13
CA GLY A 364 -1.84 -20.16 23.49
C GLY A 364 -1.79 -18.76 22.84
N TRP A 365 -0.62 -18.31 22.37
CA TRP A 365 -0.52 -17.05 21.61
C TRP A 365 -0.91 -17.20 20.13
N GLY A 366 -0.92 -18.42 19.62
CA GLY A 366 -1.18 -18.71 18.21
C GLY A 366 -2.59 -18.31 17.75
N SER A 367 -3.61 -18.36 18.61
CA SER A 367 -4.95 -17.89 18.27
C SER A 367 -5.00 -16.38 17.99
N ARG A 368 -4.06 -15.62 18.55
CA ARG A 368 -4.00 -14.15 18.47
C ARG A 368 -3.01 -13.61 17.43
N VAL A 369 -2.09 -14.44 16.92
CA VAL A 369 -1.15 -14.01 15.89
C VAL A 369 -1.88 -13.70 14.59
N ARG A 370 -1.52 -12.60 13.93
CA ARG A 370 -2.07 -12.23 12.63
C ARG A 370 -1.27 -12.90 11.54
N LEU A 371 -1.94 -13.58 10.62
CA LEU A 371 -1.33 -14.19 9.46
C LEU A 371 -1.68 -13.37 8.23
N MET A 372 -0.66 -12.91 7.51
CA MET A 372 -0.83 -12.12 6.29
C MET A 372 -0.28 -12.90 5.09
N GLU A 373 -1.15 -13.17 4.12
CA GLU A 373 -0.80 -13.87 2.90
C GLU A 373 -0.70 -12.88 1.74
N THR A 374 0.51 -12.77 1.13
CA THR A 374 0.79 -11.77 0.10
C THR A 374 0.57 -12.27 -1.33
N GLY A 375 0.47 -13.60 -1.52
CA GLY A 375 0.71 -14.21 -2.81
C GLY A 375 2.20 -14.24 -3.19
N PRO A 376 2.54 -14.71 -4.38
CA PRO A 376 3.93 -14.76 -4.84
C PRO A 376 4.60 -13.39 -4.85
N ILE A 377 5.83 -13.31 -4.38
CA ILE A 377 6.65 -12.11 -4.43
C ILE A 377 7.30 -12.03 -5.82
N ASP A 378 6.79 -11.13 -6.65
CA ASP A 378 7.31 -10.87 -7.99
C ASP A 378 8.12 -9.57 -7.99
N ARG A 379 9.44 -9.69 -7.98
CA ARG A 379 10.36 -8.54 -7.97
C ARG A 379 10.43 -7.79 -9.30
N THR A 380 9.90 -8.36 -10.37
CA THR A 380 9.85 -7.69 -11.68
C THR A 380 8.73 -6.65 -11.76
N LYS A 381 7.78 -6.70 -10.83
CA LYS A 381 6.62 -5.80 -10.75
C LYS A 381 6.77 -4.68 -9.72
N ILE A 382 8.00 -4.31 -9.38
CA ILE A 382 8.23 -3.19 -8.46
C ILE A 382 7.82 -1.89 -9.15
N ASP A 383 6.97 -1.11 -8.50
CA ASP A 383 6.56 0.21 -8.99
C ASP A 383 7.64 1.26 -8.66
N ALA A 384 8.61 1.40 -9.56
CA ALA A 384 9.67 2.40 -9.44
C ALA A 384 9.16 3.85 -9.58
N ALA A 385 7.94 4.04 -10.06
CA ALA A 385 7.30 5.36 -10.16
C ALA A 385 6.56 5.76 -8.88
N GLU A 386 6.36 4.83 -7.94
CA GLU A 386 5.78 5.15 -6.63
C GLU A 386 6.77 5.97 -5.79
N PHE A 387 6.26 7.03 -5.16
CA PHE A 387 7.05 7.87 -4.28
C PHE A 387 7.05 7.35 -2.83
N ASP A 388 8.19 7.50 -2.15
CA ASP A 388 8.25 7.51 -0.69
C ASP A 388 7.77 8.89 -0.21
N ILE A 389 6.69 8.92 0.58
CA ILE A 389 6.02 10.14 1.03
C ILE A 389 6.10 10.23 2.54
N ARG A 390 6.55 11.38 3.04
CA ARG A 390 6.63 11.65 4.47
C ARG A 390 5.87 12.90 4.85
N CYS A 391 5.07 12.80 5.89
CA CYS A 391 4.35 13.94 6.44
C CYS A 391 5.31 14.83 7.25
N VAL A 392 5.24 16.13 6.99
CA VAL A 392 5.82 17.17 7.83
C VAL A 392 4.73 18.17 8.17
N ILE A 393 4.92 18.97 9.23
CA ILE A 393 3.92 19.99 9.60
C ILE A 393 3.73 20.96 8.43
N GLY A 394 2.51 21.00 7.91
CA GLY A 394 2.13 21.89 6.81
C GLY A 394 2.47 21.39 5.41
N GLY A 395 2.98 20.14 5.25
CA GLY A 395 3.33 19.64 3.93
C GLY A 395 3.68 18.16 3.86
N LEU A 396 4.14 17.75 2.68
CA LEU A 396 4.64 16.41 2.40
C LEU A 396 6.01 16.53 1.73
N LEU A 397 6.94 15.68 2.15
CA LEU A 397 8.18 15.42 1.41
C LEU A 397 7.94 14.22 0.52
N MET A 398 8.31 14.33 -0.74
CA MET A 398 8.20 13.27 -1.73
C MET A 398 9.57 13.00 -2.34
N GLN A 399 9.97 11.75 -2.41
CA GLN A 399 11.19 11.31 -3.06
C GLN A 399 10.93 10.00 -3.81
N LYS A 400 11.81 9.65 -4.77
CA LYS A 400 11.82 8.30 -5.33
C LYS A 400 12.12 7.28 -4.24
N ARG A 401 11.55 6.10 -4.35
CA ARG A 401 11.92 4.97 -3.51
C ARG A 401 13.39 4.61 -3.72
N ASP A 402 14.07 4.22 -2.66
CA ASP A 402 15.43 3.68 -2.74
C ASP A 402 15.40 2.24 -3.28
N MET A 403 15.54 2.13 -4.60
CA MET A 403 15.50 0.86 -5.32
C MET A 403 16.88 0.21 -5.51
N VAL A 404 17.93 0.90 -5.08
CA VAL A 404 19.30 0.42 -5.23
C VAL A 404 19.57 -0.68 -4.19
N GLY A 405 19.98 -1.85 -4.65
CA GLY A 405 20.35 -2.97 -3.80
C GLY A 405 21.87 -3.20 -3.76
N TRP A 406 22.27 -4.46 -3.86
CA TRP A 406 23.65 -4.86 -4.01
C TRP A 406 24.02 -4.89 -5.49
N GLU A 407 24.99 -4.06 -5.91
CA GLU A 407 25.42 -3.91 -7.29
C GLU A 407 26.89 -4.37 -7.45
N PRO A 408 27.16 -5.66 -7.72
CA PRO A 408 28.51 -6.22 -7.73
C PRO A 408 29.46 -5.52 -8.72
N ASP A 409 28.94 -5.05 -9.84
CA ASP A 409 29.73 -4.48 -10.95
C ASP A 409 30.38 -3.13 -10.63
N ILE A 410 29.87 -2.41 -9.63
CA ILE A 410 30.39 -1.08 -9.24
C ILE A 410 31.23 -1.09 -7.97
N LEU A 411 31.36 -2.25 -7.32
CA LEU A 411 32.09 -2.37 -6.07
C LEU A 411 33.59 -2.05 -6.26
N LYS A 412 34.13 -1.29 -5.31
CA LYS A 412 35.55 -1.02 -5.24
C LYS A 412 36.17 -1.68 -4.01
N TYR A 413 37.37 -2.13 -4.15
CA TYR A 413 38.10 -2.86 -3.12
C TYR A 413 39.38 -2.05 -2.77
N PRO A 414 39.30 -1.05 -1.90
CA PRO A 414 40.42 -0.11 -1.69
C PRO A 414 41.56 -0.68 -0.84
N THR A 415 41.31 -1.70 -0.01
CA THR A 415 42.31 -2.31 0.88
C THR A 415 43.19 -3.37 0.21
N LYS A 416 44.35 -3.63 0.81
CA LYS A 416 45.27 -4.70 0.39
C LYS A 416 44.64 -6.09 0.57
N THR A 417 44.00 -6.31 1.72
CA THR A 417 43.21 -7.51 1.99
C THR A 417 41.94 -7.52 1.17
N ARG A 418 41.67 -8.65 0.51
CA ARG A 418 40.41 -8.85 -0.25
C ARG A 418 39.45 -9.71 0.54
N PRO A 419 38.16 -9.46 0.46
CA PRO A 419 37.18 -10.34 1.10
C PRO A 419 37.15 -11.69 0.36
N THR A 420 36.91 -12.76 1.11
CA THR A 420 36.60 -14.08 0.55
C THR A 420 35.18 -14.07 -0.04
N GLU A 421 34.82 -15.08 -0.83
CA GLU A 421 33.46 -15.25 -1.37
C GLU A 421 32.42 -15.30 -0.26
N GLN A 422 32.68 -16.04 0.83
CA GLN A 422 31.80 -16.09 1.99
C GLN A 422 31.64 -14.72 2.67
N GLN A 423 32.73 -13.96 2.78
CA GLN A 423 32.66 -12.60 3.33
C GLN A 423 31.91 -11.64 2.41
N LEU A 424 32.04 -11.78 1.07
CA LEU A 424 31.26 -10.98 0.13
C LEU A 424 29.76 -11.24 0.27
N GLU A 425 29.38 -12.50 0.46
CA GLU A 425 28.00 -12.87 0.70
C GLU A 425 27.47 -12.31 2.03
N ASP A 426 28.27 -12.43 3.10
CA ASP A 426 27.92 -11.84 4.40
C ASP A 426 27.85 -10.29 4.32
N LEU A 427 28.72 -9.64 3.56
CA LEU A 427 28.68 -8.19 3.30
C LEU A 427 27.42 -7.79 2.52
N ARG A 428 26.99 -8.59 1.53
CA ARG A 428 25.74 -8.38 0.79
C ARG A 428 24.54 -8.36 1.73
N ILE A 429 24.44 -9.36 2.59
CA ILE A 429 23.32 -9.47 3.54
C ILE A 429 23.37 -8.32 4.57
N ALA A 430 24.57 -8.00 5.08
CA ALA A 430 24.76 -6.89 6.00
C ALA A 430 24.35 -5.55 5.37
N TRP A 431 24.73 -5.31 4.10
CA TRP A 431 24.43 -4.11 3.34
C TRP A 431 22.93 -3.94 3.11
N LEU A 432 22.25 -4.98 2.62
CA LEU A 432 20.81 -4.97 2.41
C LEU A 432 20.04 -4.80 3.74
N THR A 433 20.52 -5.41 4.82
CA THR A 433 19.95 -5.20 6.15
C THR A 433 20.14 -3.77 6.63
N ALA A 434 21.33 -3.18 6.43
CA ALA A 434 21.62 -1.79 6.80
C ALA A 434 20.73 -0.78 6.03
N LYS A 435 20.48 -1.01 4.74
CA LYS A 435 19.54 -0.23 3.91
C LYS A 435 18.16 -0.12 4.56
N HIS A 436 17.68 -1.18 5.20
CA HIS A 436 16.35 -1.23 5.83
C HIS A 436 16.35 -0.91 7.32
N THR A 437 17.49 -0.51 7.88
CA THR A 437 17.64 -0.17 9.31
C THR A 437 17.72 1.35 9.49
N LYS A 438 17.14 1.86 10.58
CA LYS A 438 17.18 3.30 10.91
C LYS A 438 18.60 3.80 11.08
N SER A 439 18.92 4.93 10.44
CA SER A 439 20.23 5.60 10.45
C SER A 439 20.51 6.32 11.78
N ASN A 440 21.76 6.49 12.27
CA ASN A 440 22.95 5.79 11.77
C ASN A 440 22.87 4.31 12.15
N THR A 441 23.30 3.42 11.27
CA THR A 441 23.31 1.99 11.57
C THR A 441 24.62 1.29 11.23
N ILE A 442 24.95 0.27 12.05
CA ILE A 442 25.96 -0.74 11.81
C ILE A 442 25.30 -2.12 11.95
N VAL A 443 25.56 -2.98 10.98
CA VAL A 443 25.05 -4.37 10.95
C VAL A 443 26.21 -5.33 10.87
N LEU A 444 26.18 -6.39 11.70
CA LEU A 444 27.16 -7.49 11.70
C LEU A 444 26.52 -8.77 11.20
N VAL A 445 27.18 -9.42 10.24
CA VAL A 445 26.71 -10.69 9.66
C VAL A 445 27.84 -11.70 9.66
N LYS A 446 27.50 -12.96 9.89
CA LYS A 446 28.41 -14.10 9.75
C LYS A 446 27.61 -15.34 9.39
N ASN A 447 28.10 -16.09 8.42
CA ASN A 447 27.45 -17.30 7.92
C ASN A 447 25.99 -17.04 7.51
N ARG A 448 25.76 -15.95 6.78
CA ARG A 448 24.46 -15.51 6.25
C ARG A 448 23.42 -15.20 7.36
N LYS A 449 23.87 -14.89 8.59
CA LYS A 449 23.04 -14.56 9.76
C LYS A 449 23.47 -13.23 10.36
N VAL A 450 22.51 -12.32 10.58
CA VAL A 450 22.71 -11.10 11.37
C VAL A 450 22.95 -11.48 12.83
N LEU A 451 24.01 -10.92 13.41
CA LEU A 451 24.43 -11.15 14.79
C LEU A 451 24.35 -9.90 15.66
N GLY A 452 24.38 -8.73 15.06
CA GLY A 452 24.31 -7.47 15.78
C GLY A 452 23.83 -6.32 14.91
N VAL A 453 22.95 -5.50 15.45
CA VAL A 453 22.40 -4.31 14.79
C VAL A 453 22.43 -3.13 15.76
N GLY A 454 23.21 -2.12 15.44
CA GLY A 454 23.14 -0.84 16.13
C GLY A 454 22.37 0.16 15.29
N ALA A 455 21.07 0.33 15.58
CA ALA A 455 20.14 1.11 14.78
C ALA A 455 19.83 2.48 15.37
N GLY A 456 19.61 3.49 14.52
CA GLY A 456 18.99 4.76 14.90
C GLY A 456 19.81 5.63 15.85
N GLN A 457 21.13 5.52 15.83
CA GLN A 457 21.98 6.28 16.73
C GLN A 457 22.39 7.63 16.12
N MET A 458 22.47 8.65 16.96
CA MET A 458 22.94 9.98 16.56
C MET A 458 24.43 9.97 16.18
N ASN A 459 25.20 9.00 16.70
CA ASN A 459 26.61 8.80 16.46
C ASN A 459 26.87 7.40 15.91
N ARG A 460 27.58 7.30 14.79
CA ARG A 460 27.89 6.01 14.14
C ARG A 460 28.79 5.11 14.99
N VAL A 461 29.66 5.69 15.83
CA VAL A 461 30.48 4.92 16.77
C VAL A 461 29.60 4.14 17.75
N GLU A 462 28.57 4.79 18.31
CA GLU A 462 27.61 4.14 19.21
C GLU A 462 26.84 3.03 18.49
N SER A 463 26.47 3.21 17.22
CA SER A 463 25.85 2.14 16.43
C SER A 463 26.77 0.91 16.36
N GLY A 464 28.08 1.13 16.14
CA GLY A 464 29.08 0.06 16.16
C GLY A 464 29.16 -0.64 17.52
N LEU A 465 29.29 0.14 18.59
CA LEU A 465 29.40 -0.40 19.95
C LEU A 465 28.19 -1.23 20.36
N ILE A 466 26.96 -0.80 19.97
CA ILE A 466 25.73 -1.55 20.21
C ILE A 466 25.76 -2.87 19.44
N ALA A 467 26.12 -2.84 18.13
CA ALA A 467 26.20 -4.03 17.30
C ALA A 467 27.24 -5.03 17.83
N PHE A 468 28.44 -4.57 18.23
CA PHE A 468 29.49 -5.41 18.80
C PHE A 468 29.06 -6.03 20.14
N LYS A 469 28.42 -5.25 21.00
CA LYS A 469 27.88 -5.74 22.29
C LYS A 469 26.84 -6.83 22.08
N GLN A 470 25.94 -6.66 21.11
CA GLN A 470 24.91 -7.64 20.79
C GLN A 470 25.51 -8.94 20.25
N ALA A 471 26.47 -8.85 19.33
CA ALA A 471 27.15 -9.99 18.77
C ALA A 471 28.07 -10.73 19.78
N GLY A 472 28.57 -10.02 20.81
CA GLY A 472 29.46 -10.59 21.82
C GLY A 472 30.67 -11.29 21.20
N ASP A 473 30.98 -12.49 21.68
CA ASP A 473 32.13 -13.29 21.18
C ASP A 473 31.95 -13.74 19.70
N GLU A 474 30.71 -13.79 19.21
CA GLU A 474 30.41 -14.13 17.80
C GLU A 474 30.81 -12.98 16.83
N ALA A 475 31.12 -11.78 17.33
CA ALA A 475 31.59 -10.66 16.51
C ALA A 475 32.89 -10.97 15.75
N LYS A 476 33.71 -11.89 16.27
CA LYS A 476 34.96 -12.30 15.64
C LYS A 476 34.72 -13.00 14.31
N GLY A 477 35.33 -12.45 13.24
CA GLY A 477 35.23 -12.97 11.88
C GLY A 477 33.93 -12.55 11.17
N THR A 478 33.19 -11.56 11.68
CA THR A 478 31.99 -11.03 11.01
C THR A 478 32.34 -10.13 9.83
N ALA A 479 31.36 -10.01 8.93
CA ALA A 479 31.25 -8.92 7.96
C ALA A 479 30.41 -7.79 8.58
N MET A 480 30.83 -6.55 8.39
CA MET A 480 30.20 -5.33 8.93
C MET A 480 29.73 -4.42 7.81
N ALA A 481 28.50 -3.94 7.86
CA ALA A 481 27.99 -2.88 6.98
C ALA A 481 27.72 -1.59 7.76
N SER A 482 28.01 -0.46 7.10
CA SER A 482 27.61 0.88 7.53
C SER A 482 26.75 1.54 6.45
N ASP A 483 25.62 2.08 6.81
CA ASP A 483 24.66 2.76 5.92
C ASP A 483 25.25 4.00 5.22
N ALA A 484 26.35 4.57 5.75
CA ALA A 484 27.10 5.69 5.16
C ALA A 484 28.61 5.56 5.44
N PHE A 485 29.40 6.46 4.86
CA PHE A 485 30.86 6.46 5.00
C PHE A 485 31.32 6.71 6.43
N PHE A 486 32.51 6.25 6.75
CA PHE A 486 33.19 6.58 8.00
C PHE A 486 33.90 7.94 7.90
N PRO A 487 33.53 8.91 8.75
CA PRO A 487 34.21 10.21 8.75
C PRO A 487 35.60 10.15 9.40
N PHE A 488 35.89 9.12 10.21
CA PHE A 488 37.12 8.89 10.93
C PHE A 488 37.42 7.38 11.06
N PRO A 489 38.70 7.00 11.39
CA PRO A 489 39.08 5.59 11.55
C PRO A 489 38.52 4.89 12.80
N ASP A 490 37.91 5.60 13.73
CA ASP A 490 37.48 5.12 15.05
C ASP A 490 36.54 3.91 14.98
N ASN A 491 35.60 3.89 14.03
CA ASN A 491 34.75 2.73 13.80
C ASN A 491 35.53 1.51 13.30
N VAL A 492 36.54 1.72 12.44
CA VAL A 492 37.41 0.62 11.96
C VAL A 492 38.28 0.10 13.08
N GLU A 493 38.80 0.96 13.98
CA GLU A 493 39.53 0.54 15.16
C GLU A 493 38.67 -0.28 16.12
N ASN A 494 37.43 0.15 16.36
CA ASN A 494 36.48 -0.59 17.19
C ASN A 494 36.09 -1.94 16.54
N ALA A 495 35.88 -1.98 15.22
CA ALA A 495 35.65 -3.18 14.46
C ALA A 495 36.82 -4.16 14.55
N ALA A 496 38.08 -3.65 14.46
CA ALA A 496 39.28 -4.46 14.64
C ALA A 496 39.39 -5.08 16.04
N ARG A 497 39.07 -4.30 17.10
CA ARG A 497 39.02 -4.82 18.50
C ARG A 497 37.97 -5.90 18.67
N ALA A 498 36.81 -5.77 17.99
CA ALA A 498 35.76 -6.79 17.99
C ALA A 498 36.08 -7.99 17.10
N GLY A 499 37.15 -7.92 16.29
CA GLY A 499 37.59 -9.01 15.41
C GLY A 499 36.80 -9.11 14.11
N VAL A 500 36.20 -8.02 13.62
CA VAL A 500 35.55 -7.94 12.31
C VAL A 500 36.57 -8.22 11.21
N ALA A 501 36.21 -9.03 10.23
CA ALA A 501 37.09 -9.47 9.15
C ALA A 501 36.91 -8.69 7.83
N ALA A 502 35.71 -8.17 7.57
CA ALA A 502 35.40 -7.43 6.36
C ALA A 502 34.39 -6.31 6.62
N ILE A 503 34.49 -5.20 5.89
CA ILE A 503 33.64 -4.03 6.04
C ILE A 503 33.11 -3.61 4.66
N VAL A 504 31.82 -3.23 4.59
CA VAL A 504 31.22 -2.53 3.44
C VAL A 504 30.69 -1.17 3.88
N GLN A 505 30.97 -0.15 3.08
CA GLN A 505 30.50 1.23 3.24
C GLN A 505 30.48 1.94 1.88
N PRO A 506 29.85 3.12 1.77
CA PRO A 506 29.83 3.87 0.50
C PRO A 506 31.18 4.37 0.01
N GLY A 507 32.07 4.78 0.92
CA GLY A 507 33.21 5.63 0.59
C GLY A 507 32.79 7.08 0.30
N GLY A 508 33.74 7.93 -0.10
CA GLY A 508 33.51 9.33 -0.45
C GLY A 508 33.72 10.32 0.70
N SER A 509 34.34 9.90 1.79
CA SER A 509 34.84 10.77 2.85
C SER A 509 36.17 11.41 2.46
N ASN A 510 36.41 12.67 2.91
CA ASN A 510 37.76 13.29 2.82
C ASN A 510 38.82 12.56 3.65
N LYS A 511 38.40 11.60 4.47
CA LYS A 511 39.22 10.75 5.32
C LYS A 511 39.34 9.31 4.88
N ASP A 512 38.90 8.99 3.66
CA ASP A 512 38.93 7.61 3.15
C ASP A 512 40.35 7.02 3.20
N ASP A 513 41.39 7.79 2.88
CA ASP A 513 42.77 7.30 2.95
C ASP A 513 43.19 6.90 4.38
N GLU A 514 42.76 7.65 5.40
CA GLU A 514 43.02 7.32 6.81
C GLU A 514 42.26 6.08 7.24
N VAL A 515 41.00 5.96 6.79
CA VAL A 515 40.11 4.82 7.06
C VAL A 515 40.64 3.54 6.41
N ILE A 516 41.07 3.62 5.14
CA ILE A 516 41.68 2.52 4.40
C ILE A 516 43.01 2.08 5.05
N ALA A 517 43.88 3.05 5.40
CA ALA A 517 45.12 2.74 6.07
C ALA A 517 44.91 2.04 7.44
N CYS A 518 43.88 2.43 8.18
CA CYS A 518 43.51 1.79 9.42
C CYS A 518 43.02 0.33 9.17
N ALA A 519 42.18 0.11 8.16
CA ALA A 519 41.73 -1.23 7.79
C ALA A 519 42.89 -2.13 7.35
N ASP A 520 43.80 -1.62 6.53
CA ASP A 520 45.02 -2.31 6.10
C ASP A 520 45.93 -2.69 7.27
N LYS A 521 46.12 -1.78 8.23
CA LYS A 521 46.90 -2.03 9.47
C LYS A 521 46.36 -3.23 10.25
N HIS A 522 45.05 -3.42 10.25
CA HIS A 522 44.38 -4.50 10.98
C HIS A 522 44.03 -5.71 10.10
N GLY A 523 44.42 -5.70 8.81
CA GLY A 523 44.14 -6.81 7.88
C GLY A 523 42.66 -6.98 7.53
N ILE A 524 41.84 -5.94 7.72
CA ILE A 524 40.41 -5.94 7.43
C ILE A 524 40.19 -5.65 5.93
N ALA A 525 39.42 -6.51 5.27
CA ALA A 525 38.98 -6.26 3.90
C ALA A 525 37.94 -5.13 3.86
N MET A 526 38.04 -4.19 2.92
CA MET A 526 37.04 -3.14 2.76
C MET A 526 36.48 -3.09 1.36
N VAL A 527 35.16 -2.87 1.26
CA VAL A 527 34.39 -2.74 0.03
C VAL A 527 33.67 -1.40 0.03
N PHE A 528 33.78 -0.66 -1.08
CA PHE A 528 33.03 0.56 -1.31
C PHE A 528 31.93 0.34 -2.32
N THR A 529 30.69 0.78 -1.97
CA THR A 529 29.51 0.68 -2.84
C THR A 529 29.27 1.94 -3.68
N GLY A 530 29.87 3.08 -3.31
CA GLY A 530 29.64 4.38 -3.94
C GLY A 530 28.27 5.00 -3.69
N LYS A 531 27.38 4.31 -2.96
CA LYS A 531 26.02 4.77 -2.64
C LYS A 531 25.73 4.57 -1.16
N ARG A 532 25.02 5.51 -0.53
CA ARG A 532 24.58 5.40 0.87
C ARG A 532 23.08 5.11 0.95
N HIS A 533 22.64 4.54 2.07
CA HIS A 533 21.26 4.21 2.34
C HIS A 533 20.80 4.78 3.68
N PHE A 534 20.53 6.08 3.73
CA PHE A 534 19.93 6.66 4.93
C PHE A 534 18.42 6.33 4.99
N LYS A 535 17.97 5.88 6.16
CA LYS A 535 16.56 5.64 6.48
C LYS A 535 16.20 6.34 7.79
N HIS A 536 15.46 7.43 7.72
CA HIS A 536 15.01 8.22 8.88
C HIS A 536 13.58 7.89 9.30
#